data_461b27f0871d33f05c9ecaf732ab1d69
#
_entry.id   461b27f0871d33f05c9ecaf732ab1d69
#
_cell.length_a   1.000
_cell.length_b   1.000
_cell.length_c   1.000
_cell.angle_alpha   90.00
_cell.angle_beta   90.00
_cell.angle_gamma   90.00
#
_symmetry.space_group_name_H-M   'P 1'
#
loop_
_entity.id
_entity.type
_entity.pdbx_description
1 polymer ?
#
loop_
_entity_poly.entity_id
_entity_poly.type
_entity_poly.pdbx_seq_one_letter_code
_entity_poly.pdbx_strand_id
1 'polypeptide(L)'
;MTYEKKAPFRANHVGSLLRPPELRQAREKREQGELSAAALREIEDRCIRDAVKMQEDVGMQGITDGEFRRTLWHADFLRQIEGVKVVEGLSPDSAKRFQNPDADVQRSPTQFVVTGKLHHAHGIEVDNFKFLASVTRQTPKQCIPSPSLVHFRSGRGGVDKTAYPEMSDFFADLAAVFRQEIAQLAAAGCTYLEIDDVNFAYLCDPKMREGVRKIGEDPDKLPALYASLINECIKDRPPDMAV
;
A
#
# COMPACT_ATOMS: atom_id res chain seq x y z
N MET A 1 -23.86 -28.34 -10.77
CA MET A 1 -23.72 -27.05 -10.05
C MET A 1 -22.38 -26.46 -10.45
N THR A 2 -22.36 -25.48 -11.32
CA THR A 2 -21.16 -24.69 -11.60
C THR A 2 -20.96 -23.77 -10.41
N TYR A 3 -19.97 -24.07 -9.55
CA TYR A 3 -19.53 -23.11 -8.56
C TYR A 3 -19.01 -21.86 -9.28
N GLU A 4 -19.75 -20.78 -9.17
CA GLU A 4 -19.28 -19.48 -9.62
C GLU A 4 -18.05 -19.13 -8.76
N LYS A 5 -16.88 -19.13 -9.37
CA LYS A 5 -15.61 -18.86 -8.67
C LYS A 5 -15.53 -17.36 -8.41
N LYS A 6 -15.89 -16.95 -7.19
CA LYS A 6 -15.78 -15.56 -6.70
C LYS A 6 -14.60 -15.40 -5.75
N ALA A 7 -14.02 -14.20 -5.72
CA ALA A 7 -13.02 -13.85 -4.71
C ALA A 7 -13.63 -13.92 -3.28
N PRO A 8 -12.83 -14.20 -2.24
CA PRO A 8 -11.39 -14.48 -2.30
C PRO A 8 -11.11 -15.91 -2.82
N PHE A 9 -10.03 -16.07 -3.58
CA PHE A 9 -9.63 -17.35 -4.12
C PHE A 9 -8.72 -18.11 -3.15
N ARG A 10 -8.75 -19.45 -3.21
CA ARG A 10 -7.91 -20.29 -2.33
C ARG A 10 -6.42 -20.12 -2.60
N ALA A 11 -6.02 -20.03 -3.89
CA ALA A 11 -4.66 -19.68 -4.29
C ALA A 11 -4.60 -18.16 -4.43
N ASN A 12 -3.85 -17.52 -3.56
CA ASN A 12 -3.70 -16.07 -3.48
C ASN A 12 -2.25 -15.68 -3.16
N HIS A 13 -1.86 -14.48 -3.54
CA HIS A 13 -0.62 -13.83 -3.13
C HIS A 13 -0.89 -12.36 -2.83
N VAL A 14 0.00 -11.70 -2.06
CA VAL A 14 -0.21 -10.31 -1.60
C VAL A 14 -0.37 -9.35 -2.77
N GLY A 15 0.48 -9.41 -3.77
CA GLY A 15 0.37 -8.51 -4.93
C GLY A 15 1.70 -8.26 -5.61
N SER A 16 2.73 -8.02 -4.82
CA SER A 16 4.07 -7.72 -5.29
C SER A 16 4.76 -8.96 -5.86
N LEU A 17 5.42 -8.78 -7.01
CA LEU A 17 6.24 -9.79 -7.66
C LEU A 17 7.69 -9.29 -7.82
N LEU A 18 8.61 -10.22 -8.05
CA LEU A 18 10.00 -9.88 -8.31
C LEU A 18 10.11 -9.08 -9.61
N ARG A 19 10.62 -7.87 -9.51
CA ARG A 19 10.76 -6.98 -10.67
C ARG A 19 11.81 -7.51 -11.64
N PRO A 20 11.46 -7.63 -12.95
CA PRO A 20 12.42 -8.02 -13.98
C PRO A 20 13.66 -7.11 -14.01
N PRO A 21 14.85 -7.64 -14.38
CA PRO A 21 16.06 -6.83 -14.47
C PRO A 21 15.93 -5.60 -15.37
N GLU A 22 15.21 -5.73 -16.51
CA GLU A 22 14.97 -4.61 -17.43
C GLU A 22 14.18 -3.47 -16.78
N LEU A 23 13.19 -3.79 -15.94
CA LEU A 23 12.39 -2.79 -15.24
C LEU A 23 13.23 -2.06 -14.17
N ARG A 24 14.10 -2.78 -13.47
CA ARG A 24 15.02 -2.17 -12.49
C ARG A 24 15.99 -1.21 -13.16
N GLN A 25 16.61 -1.63 -14.26
CA GLN A 25 17.50 -0.78 -15.05
C GLN A 25 16.78 0.45 -15.63
N ALA A 26 15.54 0.28 -16.10
CA ALA A 26 14.74 1.38 -16.62
C ALA A 26 14.45 2.43 -15.55
N ARG A 27 14.18 2.00 -14.29
CA ARG A 27 13.98 2.92 -13.16
C ARG A 27 15.24 3.67 -12.79
N GLU A 28 16.40 2.99 -12.74
CA GLU A 28 17.70 3.62 -12.51
C GLU A 28 17.99 4.70 -13.57
N LYS A 29 17.77 4.40 -14.85
CA LYS A 29 17.90 5.39 -15.93
C LYS A 29 16.93 6.55 -15.79
N ARG A 30 15.71 6.28 -15.32
CA ARG A 30 14.72 7.33 -15.06
C ARG A 30 15.17 8.27 -13.93
N GLU A 31 15.70 7.70 -12.84
CA GLU A 31 16.24 8.47 -11.71
C GLU A 31 17.43 9.34 -12.12
N GLN A 32 18.26 8.85 -13.05
CA GLN A 32 19.40 9.57 -13.63
C GLN A 32 18.99 10.61 -14.71
N GLY A 33 17.70 10.65 -15.07
CA GLY A 33 17.20 11.57 -16.10
C GLY A 33 17.44 11.08 -17.54
N GLU A 34 17.94 9.86 -17.72
CA GLU A 34 18.28 9.26 -19.03
C GLU A 34 17.07 8.62 -19.73
N LEU A 35 15.97 8.43 -19.02
CA LEU A 35 14.74 7.82 -19.55
C LEU A 35 13.54 8.73 -19.25
N SER A 36 12.67 8.94 -20.25
CA SER A 36 11.43 9.68 -20.04
C SER A 36 10.41 8.89 -19.24
N ALA A 37 9.45 9.58 -18.60
CA ALA A 37 8.35 8.91 -17.88
C ALA A 37 7.50 8.05 -18.84
N ALA A 38 7.26 8.51 -20.07
CA ALA A 38 6.53 7.75 -21.07
C ALA A 38 7.25 6.45 -21.46
N ALA A 39 8.57 6.52 -21.69
CA ALA A 39 9.35 5.33 -22.02
C ALA A 39 9.42 4.33 -20.85
N LEU A 40 9.50 4.80 -19.61
CA LEU A 40 9.40 3.93 -18.43
C LEU A 40 8.01 3.27 -18.39
N ARG A 41 6.93 4.03 -18.64
CA ARG A 41 5.56 3.50 -18.64
C ARG A 41 5.38 2.36 -19.67
N GLU A 42 5.95 2.49 -20.86
CA GLU A 42 5.92 1.43 -21.87
C GLU A 42 6.61 0.15 -21.42
N ILE A 43 7.75 0.28 -20.71
CA ILE A 43 8.48 -0.86 -20.15
C ILE A 43 7.65 -1.50 -19.01
N GLU A 44 7.07 -0.70 -18.12
CA GLU A 44 6.17 -1.18 -17.07
C GLU A 44 4.99 -1.94 -17.66
N ASP A 45 4.34 -1.38 -18.68
CA ASP A 45 3.20 -1.99 -19.38
C ASP A 45 3.53 -3.37 -19.95
N ARG A 46 4.72 -3.50 -20.57
CA ARG A 46 5.19 -4.78 -21.10
C ARG A 46 5.45 -5.78 -19.98
N CYS A 47 6.19 -5.38 -18.95
CA CYS A 47 6.49 -6.24 -17.81
C CYS A 47 5.24 -6.69 -17.06
N ILE A 48 4.23 -5.82 -16.95
CA ILE A 48 2.94 -6.17 -16.33
C ILE A 48 2.20 -7.21 -17.18
N ARG A 49 2.15 -7.05 -18.52
CA ARG A 49 1.52 -8.07 -19.40
C ARG A 49 2.19 -9.44 -19.25
N ASP A 50 3.52 -9.47 -19.16
CA ASP A 50 4.27 -10.71 -18.96
C ASP A 50 3.98 -11.34 -17.58
N ALA A 51 3.90 -10.51 -16.53
CA ALA A 51 3.54 -10.95 -15.19
C ALA A 51 2.10 -11.47 -15.11
N VAL A 52 1.15 -10.80 -15.77
CA VAL A 52 -0.24 -11.25 -15.90
C VAL A 52 -0.30 -12.60 -16.59
N LYS A 53 0.35 -12.72 -17.75
CA LYS A 53 0.40 -14.00 -18.48
C LYS A 53 0.98 -15.12 -17.62
N MET A 54 2.08 -14.89 -16.91
CA MET A 54 2.70 -15.88 -16.02
C MET A 54 1.73 -16.34 -14.94
N GLN A 55 1.01 -15.42 -14.29
CA GLN A 55 0.01 -15.75 -13.26
C GLN A 55 -1.15 -16.55 -13.84
N GLU A 56 -1.64 -16.21 -15.02
CA GLU A 56 -2.70 -16.96 -15.73
C GLU A 56 -2.23 -18.36 -16.14
N ASP A 57 -1.02 -18.49 -16.67
CA ASP A 57 -0.43 -19.76 -17.11
C ASP A 57 -0.29 -20.78 -15.97
N VAL A 58 -0.02 -20.32 -14.73
CA VAL A 58 0.02 -21.20 -13.55
C VAL A 58 -1.35 -21.41 -12.90
N GLY A 59 -2.41 -20.85 -13.46
CA GLY A 59 -3.79 -21.08 -13.03
C GLY A 59 -4.28 -20.21 -11.89
N MET A 60 -3.62 -19.06 -11.64
CA MET A 60 -4.11 -18.08 -10.67
C MET A 60 -5.44 -17.47 -11.16
N GLN A 61 -6.33 -17.16 -10.22
CA GLN A 61 -7.64 -16.57 -10.49
C GLN A 61 -7.74 -15.10 -10.05
N GLY A 62 -6.97 -14.71 -9.03
CA GLY A 62 -6.74 -13.32 -8.66
C GLY A 62 -5.40 -12.88 -9.25
N ILE A 63 -5.44 -11.89 -10.13
CA ILE A 63 -4.27 -11.43 -10.89
C ILE A 63 -3.90 -10.03 -10.45
N THR A 64 -2.62 -9.79 -10.21
CA THR A 64 -2.07 -8.46 -9.87
C THR A 64 -1.15 -7.94 -10.96
N ASP A 65 -0.86 -6.65 -10.92
CA ASP A 65 0.16 -6.02 -11.77
C ASP A 65 1.60 -6.23 -11.26
N GLY A 66 1.78 -7.05 -10.20
CA GLY A 66 3.06 -7.29 -9.54
C GLY A 66 3.60 -6.07 -8.78
N GLU A 67 2.82 -5.00 -8.67
CA GLU A 67 3.24 -3.68 -8.15
C GLU A 67 4.42 -3.08 -8.95
N PHE A 68 4.49 -3.41 -10.23
CA PHE A 68 5.61 -3.04 -11.08
C PHE A 68 5.70 -1.53 -11.37
N ARG A 69 4.68 -0.76 -11.01
CA ARG A 69 4.70 0.70 -11.11
C ARG A 69 5.19 1.40 -9.83
N ARG A 70 5.32 0.65 -8.74
CA ARG A 70 5.78 1.16 -7.45
C ARG A 70 7.28 0.93 -7.25
N THR A 71 7.98 1.94 -6.77
CA THR A 71 9.35 1.80 -6.26
C THR A 71 9.33 1.18 -4.88
N LEU A 72 8.44 1.70 -4.01
CA LEU A 72 8.19 1.15 -2.67
C LEU A 72 6.70 0.85 -2.55
N TRP A 73 6.35 -0.37 -2.17
CA TRP A 73 4.98 -0.89 -2.13
C TRP A 73 3.99 0.01 -1.37
N HIS A 74 4.43 0.74 -0.36
CA HIS A 74 3.60 1.61 0.48
C HIS A 74 3.83 3.11 0.22
N ALA A 75 5.09 3.52 0.01
CA ALA A 75 5.42 4.94 -0.05
C ALA A 75 4.85 5.63 -1.28
N ASP A 76 4.82 4.93 -2.42
CA ASP A 76 4.31 5.50 -3.68
C ASP A 76 2.80 5.74 -3.66
N PHE A 77 2.08 4.97 -2.86
CA PHE A 77 0.67 5.22 -2.59
C PHE A 77 0.50 6.36 -1.57
N LEU A 78 1.11 6.22 -0.39
CA LEU A 78 0.85 7.12 0.73
C LEU A 78 1.33 8.55 0.48
N ARG A 79 2.38 8.75 -0.33
CA ARG A 79 2.85 10.11 -0.71
C ARG A 79 1.86 10.89 -1.58
N GLN A 80 0.88 10.23 -2.20
CA GLN A 80 -0.13 10.85 -3.03
C GLN A 80 -1.35 11.32 -2.22
N ILE A 81 -1.42 10.98 -0.94
CA ILE A 81 -2.42 11.54 -0.02
C ILE A 81 -1.99 12.96 0.34
N GLU A 82 -2.80 13.95 0.01
CA GLU A 82 -2.53 15.33 0.44
C GLU A 82 -2.44 15.41 1.97
N GLY A 83 -1.47 16.16 2.45
CA GLY A 83 -1.17 16.26 3.88
C GLY A 83 -0.15 15.24 4.39
N VAL A 84 0.16 14.17 3.63
CA VAL A 84 1.20 13.20 3.98
C VAL A 84 2.52 13.56 3.31
N LYS A 85 3.60 13.56 4.08
CA LYS A 85 4.97 13.66 3.58
C LYS A 85 5.76 12.41 3.92
N VAL A 86 6.55 11.97 2.95
CA VAL A 86 7.54 10.90 3.14
C VAL A 86 8.84 11.51 3.63
N VAL A 87 9.34 11.04 4.76
CA VAL A 87 10.63 11.43 5.31
C VAL A 87 11.59 10.26 5.13
N GLU A 88 12.64 10.48 4.36
CA GLU A 88 13.73 9.53 4.17
C GLU A 88 14.81 9.79 5.22
N GLY A 89 15.46 8.72 5.67
CA GLY A 89 16.56 8.86 6.63
C GLY A 89 16.09 9.03 8.06
N LEU A 90 15.53 7.98 8.62
CA LEU A 90 15.33 7.91 10.08
C LEU A 90 16.66 8.06 10.81
N SER A 91 16.61 8.58 12.03
CA SER A 91 17.78 8.56 12.91
C SER A 91 18.38 7.15 12.96
N PRO A 92 19.71 7.01 13.14
CA PRO A 92 20.36 5.69 13.20
C PRO A 92 19.67 4.71 14.15
N ASP A 93 19.06 5.19 15.23
CA ASP A 93 18.32 4.37 16.20
C ASP A 93 16.98 3.88 15.67
N SER A 94 16.29 4.66 14.85
CA SER A 94 15.04 4.25 14.22
C SER A 94 15.30 3.28 13.05
N ALA A 95 16.37 3.51 12.30
CA ALA A 95 16.81 2.61 11.22
C ALA A 95 17.12 1.20 11.74
N LYS A 96 17.85 1.10 12.87
CA LYS A 96 18.21 -0.19 13.49
C LYS A 96 17.00 -1.00 13.98
N ARG A 97 15.86 -0.35 14.28
CA ARG A 97 14.66 -1.04 14.79
C ARG A 97 13.92 -1.83 13.72
N PHE A 98 14.08 -1.45 12.45
CA PHE A 98 13.32 -2.00 11.33
C PHE A 98 14.20 -2.71 10.28
N GLN A 99 15.48 -2.90 10.57
CA GLN A 99 16.39 -3.66 9.72
C GLN A 99 16.23 -5.16 10.01
N ASN A 100 15.98 -5.91 8.95
CA ASN A 100 16.22 -7.34 8.97
C ASN A 100 17.74 -7.54 8.78
N PRO A 101 18.48 -8.08 9.77
CA PRO A 101 19.92 -8.29 9.65
C PRO A 101 20.31 -9.24 8.52
N ASP A 102 19.35 -10.06 8.04
CA ASP A 102 19.55 -11.06 6.98
C ASP A 102 19.13 -10.53 5.58
N ALA A 103 18.75 -9.26 5.46
CA ALA A 103 18.36 -8.69 4.16
C ALA A 103 19.58 -8.10 3.44
N ASP A 104 19.84 -8.58 2.21
CA ASP A 104 20.90 -8.07 1.32
C ASP A 104 20.72 -6.59 0.90
N VAL A 105 19.59 -5.98 1.22
CA VAL A 105 19.27 -4.59 0.87
C VAL A 105 19.02 -3.78 2.12
N GLN A 106 20.02 -3.02 2.54
CA GLN A 106 19.88 -2.00 3.57
C GLN A 106 19.13 -0.78 3.01
N ARG A 107 17.81 -0.78 3.12
CA ARG A 107 17.01 0.43 2.87
C ARG A 107 16.76 1.16 4.17
N SER A 108 16.99 2.48 4.16
CA SER A 108 16.55 3.34 5.27
C SER A 108 15.03 3.21 5.42
N PRO A 109 14.53 2.91 6.63
CA PRO A 109 13.09 2.81 6.81
C PRO A 109 12.44 4.15 6.51
N THR A 110 11.39 4.10 5.70
CA THR A 110 10.57 5.25 5.33
C THR A 110 9.64 5.60 6.47
N GLN A 111 9.57 6.87 6.85
CA GLN A 111 8.61 7.40 7.82
C GLN A 111 7.63 8.32 7.13
N PHE A 112 6.38 8.27 7.59
CA PHE A 112 5.34 9.20 7.14
C PHE A 112 5.07 10.21 8.23
N VAL A 113 4.92 11.47 7.83
CA VAL A 113 4.49 12.56 8.70
C VAL A 113 3.31 13.28 8.07
N VAL A 114 2.37 13.67 8.91
CA VAL A 114 1.17 14.42 8.51
C VAL A 114 1.42 15.88 8.82
N THR A 115 1.43 16.71 7.79
CA THR A 115 1.80 18.15 7.85
C THR A 115 0.63 19.09 7.63
N GLY A 116 -0.60 18.57 7.49
CA GLY A 116 -1.82 19.32 7.27
C GLY A 116 -3.02 18.39 7.24
N LYS A 117 -4.20 18.91 6.93
CA LYS A 117 -5.40 18.10 6.75
C LYS A 117 -5.22 17.11 5.59
N LEU A 118 -5.73 15.89 5.79
CA LEU A 118 -5.65 14.83 4.79
C LEU A 118 -6.79 14.96 3.79
N HIS A 119 -6.45 14.85 2.50
CA HIS A 119 -7.42 14.86 1.41
C HIS A 119 -7.06 13.82 0.34
N HIS A 120 -8.09 13.24 -0.28
CA HIS A 120 -7.98 12.39 -1.45
C HIS A 120 -8.17 13.26 -2.70
N ALA A 121 -7.08 13.72 -3.29
CA ALA A 121 -7.13 14.66 -4.42
C ALA A 121 -7.51 13.98 -5.75
N HIS A 122 -7.15 12.72 -5.91
CA HIS A 122 -7.37 11.94 -7.15
C HIS A 122 -7.27 10.44 -6.86
N GLY A 123 -7.78 9.63 -7.77
CA GLY A 123 -7.61 8.16 -7.68
C GLY A 123 -6.15 7.78 -7.80
N ILE A 124 -5.61 7.17 -6.75
CA ILE A 124 -4.18 6.86 -6.64
C ILE A 124 -3.83 5.63 -7.50
N GLU A 125 -4.60 4.55 -7.36
CA GLU A 125 -4.37 3.28 -8.06
C GLU A 125 -5.39 3.01 -9.18
N VAL A 126 -6.33 3.89 -9.41
CA VAL A 126 -7.44 3.69 -10.34
C VAL A 126 -6.96 3.44 -11.77
N ASP A 127 -5.98 4.19 -12.26
CA ASP A 127 -5.46 4.02 -13.62
C ASP A 127 -4.59 2.77 -13.74
N ASN A 128 -3.88 2.39 -12.67
CA ASN A 128 -3.13 1.14 -12.61
C ASN A 128 -4.08 -0.06 -12.63
N PHE A 129 -5.18 0.01 -11.87
CA PHE A 129 -6.23 -1.01 -11.88
C PHE A 129 -6.89 -1.14 -13.25
N LYS A 130 -7.28 -0.04 -13.89
CA LYS A 130 -7.88 -0.06 -15.25
C LYS A 130 -6.95 -0.72 -16.26
N PHE A 131 -5.65 -0.44 -16.20
CA PHE A 131 -4.67 -1.10 -17.05
C PHE A 131 -4.63 -2.60 -16.79
N LEU A 132 -4.52 -3.03 -15.53
CA LEU A 132 -4.54 -4.43 -15.15
C LEU A 132 -5.81 -5.13 -15.66
N ALA A 133 -6.99 -4.54 -15.44
CA ALA A 133 -8.26 -5.06 -15.90
C ALA A 133 -8.34 -5.20 -17.44
N SER A 134 -7.64 -4.32 -18.17
CA SER A 134 -7.60 -4.38 -19.65
C SER A 134 -6.73 -5.51 -20.21
N VAL A 135 -5.83 -6.09 -19.41
CA VAL A 135 -4.84 -7.07 -19.88
C VAL A 135 -5.00 -8.47 -19.27
N THR A 136 -5.90 -8.66 -18.32
CA THR A 136 -6.23 -9.98 -17.75
C THR A 136 -7.59 -10.48 -18.19
N ARG A 137 -7.76 -11.81 -18.26
CA ARG A 137 -9.04 -12.52 -18.46
C ARG A 137 -9.60 -13.08 -17.17
N GLN A 138 -8.85 -12.98 -16.08
CA GLN A 138 -9.22 -13.42 -14.74
C GLN A 138 -9.70 -12.23 -13.90
N THR A 139 -9.89 -12.43 -12.61
CA THR A 139 -10.29 -11.35 -11.69
C THR A 139 -9.10 -10.44 -11.38
N PRO A 140 -9.10 -9.17 -11.83
CA PRO A 140 -8.05 -8.24 -11.43
C PRO A 140 -8.15 -7.94 -9.95
N LYS A 141 -7.02 -8.07 -9.25
CA LYS A 141 -6.90 -7.79 -7.83
C LYS A 141 -6.03 -6.56 -7.62
N GLN A 142 -6.56 -5.56 -6.93
CA GLN A 142 -5.79 -4.40 -6.53
C GLN A 142 -5.27 -4.58 -5.11
N CYS A 143 -3.99 -4.31 -4.90
CA CYS A 143 -3.39 -4.22 -3.57
C CYS A 143 -3.11 -2.75 -3.22
N ILE A 144 -3.49 -2.32 -2.02
CA ILE A 144 -3.16 -1.00 -1.46
C ILE A 144 -2.56 -1.18 -0.07
N PRO A 145 -1.67 -0.28 0.38
CA PRO A 145 -1.13 -0.34 1.73
C PRO A 145 -2.21 -0.02 2.79
N SER A 146 -2.02 -0.54 3.99
CA SER A 146 -2.91 -0.23 5.11
C SER A 146 -2.79 1.23 5.57
N PRO A 147 -3.91 1.86 5.98
CA PRO A 147 -3.90 3.20 6.57
C PRO A 147 -3.07 3.27 7.87
N SER A 148 -2.93 2.17 8.59
CA SER A 148 -2.15 2.07 9.82
C SER A 148 -0.68 2.51 9.65
N LEU A 149 -0.13 2.37 8.43
CA LEU A 149 1.25 2.75 8.11
C LEU A 149 1.55 4.24 8.27
N VAL A 150 0.55 5.11 8.10
CA VAL A 150 0.71 6.56 8.28
C VAL A 150 1.01 6.92 9.74
N HIS A 151 0.53 6.08 10.69
CA HIS A 151 0.64 6.34 12.13
C HIS A 151 1.72 5.48 12.82
N PHE A 152 1.85 4.21 12.46
CA PHE A 152 2.56 3.19 13.23
C PHE A 152 4.00 3.56 13.63
N ARG A 153 4.76 4.19 12.74
CA ARG A 153 6.19 4.50 12.98
C ARG A 153 6.42 5.85 13.64
N SER A 154 5.47 6.75 13.54
CA SER A 154 5.60 8.14 14.01
C SER A 154 4.70 8.47 15.20
N GLY A 155 3.64 7.68 15.43
CA GLY A 155 2.66 7.91 16.47
C GLY A 155 2.08 9.32 16.43
N ARG A 156 1.62 9.79 17.57
CA ARG A 156 1.12 11.18 17.73
C ARG A 156 2.16 12.23 17.31
N GLY A 157 3.44 11.94 17.49
CA GLY A 157 4.53 12.85 17.14
C GLY A 157 4.68 13.15 15.66
N GLY A 158 4.19 12.25 14.79
CA GLY A 158 4.19 12.40 13.33
C GLY A 158 2.97 13.13 12.76
N VAL A 159 2.02 13.57 13.59
CA VAL A 159 0.80 14.23 13.15
C VAL A 159 0.80 15.69 13.61
N ASP A 160 0.64 16.62 12.67
CA ASP A 160 0.58 18.05 12.95
C ASP A 160 -0.54 18.37 13.95
N LYS A 161 -0.15 18.99 15.07
CA LYS A 161 -1.06 19.29 16.18
C LYS A 161 -2.02 20.45 15.89
N THR A 162 -1.65 21.31 14.94
CA THR A 162 -2.51 22.43 14.53
C THR A 162 -3.61 21.94 13.61
N ALA A 163 -3.25 21.08 12.65
CA ALA A 163 -4.22 20.46 11.74
C ALA A 163 -5.14 19.47 12.48
N TYR A 164 -4.56 18.72 13.43
CA TYR A 164 -5.26 17.68 14.19
C TYR A 164 -4.97 17.82 15.70
N PRO A 165 -5.67 18.70 16.41
CA PRO A 165 -5.62 18.76 17.88
C PRO A 165 -5.97 17.41 18.51
N GLU A 166 -7.02 16.77 17.99
CA GLU A 166 -7.49 15.45 18.41
C GLU A 166 -7.14 14.36 17.40
N MET A 167 -6.63 13.22 17.89
CA MET A 167 -6.28 12.09 17.04
C MET A 167 -7.49 11.40 16.42
N SER A 168 -8.66 11.49 17.03
CA SER A 168 -9.93 11.00 16.46
C SER A 168 -10.22 11.63 15.11
N ASP A 169 -9.97 12.93 14.96
CA ASP A 169 -10.21 13.65 13.71
C ASP A 169 -9.21 13.22 12.62
N PHE A 170 -7.95 12.99 13.01
CA PHE A 170 -6.96 12.43 12.10
C PHE A 170 -7.37 11.05 11.57
N PHE A 171 -7.77 10.13 12.46
CA PHE A 171 -8.19 8.80 12.03
C PHE A 171 -9.49 8.83 11.21
N ALA A 172 -10.41 9.75 11.49
CA ALA A 172 -11.62 9.93 10.71
C ALA A 172 -11.32 10.42 9.28
N ASP A 173 -10.45 11.42 9.13
CA ASP A 173 -10.03 11.94 7.82
C ASP A 173 -9.22 10.88 7.06
N LEU A 174 -8.32 10.14 7.72
CA LEU A 174 -7.57 9.07 7.11
C LEU A 174 -8.48 7.96 6.58
N ALA A 175 -9.47 7.55 7.36
CA ALA A 175 -10.49 6.58 6.91
C ALA A 175 -11.29 7.11 5.72
N ALA A 176 -11.62 8.41 5.70
CA ALA A 176 -12.35 9.04 4.60
C ALA A 176 -11.54 9.03 3.29
N VAL A 177 -10.24 9.31 3.36
CA VAL A 177 -9.33 9.22 2.20
C VAL A 177 -9.33 7.81 1.60
N PHE A 178 -9.16 6.79 2.42
CA PHE A 178 -9.17 5.40 1.94
C PHE A 178 -10.55 4.97 1.41
N ARG A 179 -11.65 5.40 2.04
CA ARG A 179 -13.00 5.15 1.49
C ARG A 179 -13.18 5.73 0.10
N GLN A 180 -12.68 6.96 -0.13
CA GLN A 180 -12.76 7.60 -1.45
C GLN A 180 -11.96 6.83 -2.50
N GLU A 181 -10.76 6.37 -2.17
CA GLU A 181 -9.97 5.53 -3.07
C GLU A 181 -10.68 4.21 -3.38
N ILE A 182 -11.20 3.52 -2.36
CA ILE A 182 -11.94 2.27 -2.51
C ILE A 182 -13.20 2.48 -3.36
N ALA A 183 -13.93 3.57 -3.16
CA ALA A 183 -15.10 3.91 -3.96
C ALA A 183 -14.75 4.15 -5.44
N GLN A 184 -13.62 4.81 -5.72
CA GLN A 184 -13.17 5.03 -7.10
C GLN A 184 -12.66 3.74 -7.75
N LEU A 185 -11.98 2.87 -7.01
CA LEU A 185 -11.61 1.54 -7.49
C LEU A 185 -12.86 0.70 -7.79
N ALA A 186 -13.87 0.72 -6.92
CA ALA A 186 -15.15 0.06 -7.15
C ALA A 186 -15.85 0.58 -8.41
N ALA A 187 -15.89 1.90 -8.59
CA ALA A 187 -16.45 2.53 -9.79
C ALA A 187 -15.68 2.17 -11.07
N ALA A 188 -14.38 1.85 -10.96
CA ALA A 188 -13.58 1.33 -12.04
C ALA A 188 -13.77 -0.19 -12.29
N GLY A 189 -14.59 -0.87 -11.49
CA GLY A 189 -14.91 -2.30 -11.62
C GLY A 189 -14.07 -3.22 -10.74
N CYS A 190 -13.37 -2.70 -9.74
CA CYS A 190 -12.62 -3.51 -8.79
C CYS A 190 -13.58 -4.27 -7.87
N THR A 191 -13.51 -5.61 -7.92
CA THR A 191 -14.29 -6.52 -7.06
C THR A 191 -13.40 -7.35 -6.14
N TYR A 192 -12.08 -7.20 -6.22
CA TYR A 192 -11.12 -7.86 -5.34
C TYR A 192 -10.02 -6.86 -4.93
N LEU A 193 -10.08 -6.45 -3.67
CA LEU A 193 -9.13 -5.54 -3.06
C LEU A 193 -8.34 -6.28 -1.97
N GLU A 194 -7.06 -6.00 -1.84
CA GLU A 194 -6.25 -6.38 -0.68
C GLU A 194 -5.69 -5.14 -0.01
N ILE A 195 -5.87 -5.04 1.32
CA ILE A 195 -5.25 -4.04 2.17
C ILE A 195 -4.06 -4.70 2.86
N ASP A 196 -2.84 -4.39 2.40
CA ASP A 196 -1.61 -4.97 2.91
C ASP A 196 -1.20 -4.29 4.23
N ASP A 197 -1.31 -5.04 5.34
CA ASP A 197 -0.95 -4.57 6.68
C ASP A 197 0.15 -5.42 7.31
N VAL A 198 1.30 -4.82 7.53
CA VAL A 198 2.44 -5.45 8.23
C VAL A 198 2.47 -5.09 9.72
N ASN A 199 1.68 -4.11 10.17
CA ASN A 199 1.78 -3.57 11.53
C ASN A 199 1.22 -4.52 12.58
N PHE A 200 0.21 -5.33 12.23
CA PHE A 200 -0.25 -6.40 13.12
C PHE A 200 0.85 -7.43 13.40
N ALA A 201 1.64 -7.79 12.38
CA ALA A 201 2.78 -8.69 12.55
C ALA A 201 3.87 -8.04 13.41
N TYR A 202 4.18 -6.76 13.20
CA TYR A 202 5.12 -6.02 14.05
C TYR A 202 4.66 -5.94 15.50
N LEU A 203 3.37 -5.82 15.75
CA LEU A 203 2.82 -5.80 17.12
C LEU A 203 2.88 -7.16 17.83
N CYS A 204 3.24 -8.24 17.13
CA CYS A 204 3.57 -9.54 17.74
C CYS A 204 5.04 -9.61 18.20
N ASP A 205 5.93 -8.74 17.73
CA ASP A 205 7.36 -8.72 18.10
C ASP A 205 7.60 -7.87 19.36
N PRO A 206 8.21 -8.42 20.43
CA PRO A 206 8.47 -7.68 21.67
C PRO A 206 9.34 -6.43 21.48
N LYS A 207 10.33 -6.46 20.55
CA LYS A 207 11.22 -5.31 20.30
C LYS A 207 10.47 -4.17 19.60
N MET A 208 9.59 -4.54 18.64
CA MET A 208 8.74 -3.58 17.96
C MET A 208 7.75 -2.93 18.92
N ARG A 209 7.14 -3.71 19.81
CA ARG A 209 6.25 -3.20 20.88
C ARG A 209 6.97 -2.22 21.81
N GLU A 210 8.21 -2.51 22.18
CA GLU A 210 9.01 -1.55 22.94
C GLU A 210 9.29 -0.27 22.16
N GLY A 211 9.56 -0.38 20.84
CA GLY A 211 9.70 0.76 19.95
C GLY A 211 8.45 1.64 19.92
N VAL A 212 7.27 1.03 19.88
CA VAL A 212 5.97 1.70 19.94
C VAL A 212 5.80 2.46 21.27
N ARG A 213 6.14 1.86 22.41
CA ARG A 213 6.10 2.56 23.72
C ARG A 213 7.04 3.78 23.76
N LYS A 214 8.20 3.70 23.12
CA LYS A 214 9.17 4.80 23.08
C LYS A 214 8.69 6.02 22.31
N ILE A 215 7.76 5.85 21.38
CA ILE A 215 7.12 6.97 20.65
C ILE A 215 5.83 7.44 21.33
N GLY A 216 5.51 6.92 22.53
CA GLY A 216 4.37 7.33 23.33
C GLY A 216 3.06 6.61 23.04
N GLU A 217 3.11 5.55 22.24
CA GLU A 217 1.92 4.76 21.88
C GLU A 217 1.80 3.48 22.75
N ASP A 218 0.57 3.00 22.90
CA ASP A 218 0.26 1.77 23.64
C ASP A 218 0.11 0.59 22.69
N PRO A 219 1.09 -0.34 22.60
CA PRO A 219 1.05 -1.45 21.67
C PRO A 219 -0.08 -2.47 21.99
N ASP A 220 -0.70 -2.42 23.16
CA ASP A 220 -1.84 -3.26 23.50
C ASP A 220 -3.17 -2.70 22.95
N LYS A 221 -3.24 -1.40 22.71
CA LYS A 221 -4.42 -0.71 22.15
C LYS A 221 -4.37 -0.58 20.62
N LEU A 222 -3.18 -0.52 20.03
CA LEU A 222 -3.04 -0.31 18.58
C LEU A 222 -3.74 -1.37 17.73
N PRO A 223 -3.75 -2.68 18.05
CA PRO A 223 -4.47 -3.65 17.23
C PRO A 223 -5.96 -3.36 17.09
N ALA A 224 -6.63 -3.01 18.19
CA ALA A 224 -8.05 -2.67 18.15
C ALA A 224 -8.31 -1.35 17.40
N LEU A 225 -7.45 -0.35 17.60
CA LEU A 225 -7.51 0.92 16.89
C LEU A 225 -7.37 0.73 15.37
N TYR A 226 -6.37 -0.03 14.94
CA TYR A 226 -6.13 -0.26 13.51
C TYR A 226 -7.19 -1.15 12.86
N ALA A 227 -7.70 -2.15 13.56
CA ALA A 227 -8.84 -2.93 13.09
C ALA A 227 -10.09 -2.03 12.91
N SER A 228 -10.36 -1.15 13.85
CA SER A 228 -11.44 -0.17 13.73
C SER A 228 -11.22 0.79 12.55
N LEU A 229 -10.01 1.30 12.38
CA LEU A 229 -9.64 2.17 11.26
C LEU A 229 -9.86 1.48 9.91
N ILE A 230 -9.39 0.25 9.75
CA ILE A 230 -9.59 -0.53 8.51
C ILE A 230 -11.08 -0.77 8.26
N ASN A 231 -11.84 -1.13 9.27
CA ASN A 231 -13.30 -1.30 9.16
C ASN A 231 -13.99 -0.01 8.71
N GLU A 232 -13.56 1.15 9.22
CA GLU A 232 -14.07 2.45 8.76
C GLU A 232 -13.69 2.76 7.31
N CYS A 233 -12.54 2.29 6.82
CA CYS A 233 -12.15 2.45 5.42
C CYS A 233 -13.04 1.66 4.47
N ILE A 234 -13.44 0.45 4.85
CA ILE A 234 -14.14 -0.50 3.97
C ILE A 234 -15.67 -0.54 4.18
N LYS A 235 -16.22 0.22 5.10
CA LYS A 235 -17.64 0.10 5.51
C LYS A 235 -18.65 0.34 4.39
N ASP A 236 -18.30 1.23 3.45
CA ASP A 236 -19.19 1.64 2.36
C ASP A 236 -18.84 0.93 1.02
N ARG A 237 -17.98 -0.11 1.06
CA ARG A 237 -17.64 -0.87 -0.15
C ARG A 237 -18.84 -1.61 -0.72
N PRO A 238 -18.92 -1.82 -2.04
CA PRO A 238 -19.95 -2.64 -2.65
C PRO A 238 -19.97 -4.06 -2.04
N PRO A 239 -21.17 -4.67 -1.88
CA PRO A 239 -21.30 -6.01 -1.29
C PRO A 239 -20.58 -7.13 -2.05
N ASP A 240 -20.33 -6.94 -3.34
CA ASP A 240 -19.62 -7.87 -4.22
C ASP A 240 -18.11 -7.65 -4.26
N MET A 241 -17.60 -6.60 -3.59
CA MET A 241 -16.17 -6.39 -3.42
C MET A 241 -15.65 -7.22 -2.24
N ALA A 242 -14.84 -8.24 -2.53
CA ALA A 242 -14.05 -8.95 -1.54
C ALA A 242 -12.85 -8.10 -1.09
N VAL A 243 -12.60 -8.05 0.24
CA VAL A 243 -11.45 -7.38 0.85
C VAL A 243 -10.77 -8.35 1.81
#